data_90a841cbe660b58dff690d981e47843b
#
_entry.id   90a841cbe660b58dff690d981e47843b
#
_cell.length_a   1.000
_cell.length_b   1.000
_cell.length_c   1.000
_cell.angle_alpha   90.00
_cell.angle_beta   90.00
_cell.angle_gamma   90.00
#
_symmetry.space_group_name_H-M   'P 1'
#
loop_
_entity.id
_entity.type
_entity.pdbx_description
1 polymer ?
#
loop_
_entity_poly.entity_id
_entity_poly.type
_entity_poly.pdbx_seq_one_letter_code
_entity_poly.pdbx_strand_id
1 'polypeptide(L)'
;QIPTQLPDFESPTVNTYSVETTVAEKLDAILSLMEFSSRMKDYYDIYYIANKFDFDGEVLTEALKKTFVNREHSFTLEQFKQVMSFADDASMQKKWKAFVCKINIKMDDYSTVLKTMRIFLDQPFTAVVENKTFTECWFAANGKWI
;
A
#
# COMPACT_ATOMS: atom_id res chain seq x y z
N GLN A 1 11.64 15.17 -12.53
CA GLN A 1 10.59 15.32 -12.71
C GLN A 1 9.95 14.15 -13.06
N ILE A 2 9.09 14.00 -12.92
CA ILE A 2 8.53 13.00 -13.11
C ILE A 2 8.14 12.91 -14.23
N PRO A 3 8.31 12.40 -14.78
CA PRO A 3 8.04 12.36 -15.94
C PRO A 3 6.89 12.24 -16.09
N THR A 4 6.45 12.30 -15.85
CA THR A 4 5.58 12.47 -16.11
C THR A 4 5.03 11.87 -16.70
N GLN A 5 5.00 11.24 -16.95
CA GLN A 5 4.45 10.65 -17.57
C GLN A 5 3.34 10.04 -17.19
N LEU A 6 2.92 9.91 -16.13
CA LEU A 6 1.58 9.70 -15.79
C LEU A 6 0.90 10.97 -15.93
N PRO A 7 -0.18 11.07 -16.65
CA PRO A 7 -0.80 12.36 -16.89
C PRO A 7 -1.11 13.08 -15.62
N ASP A 8 -1.52 12.34 -14.60
CA ASP A 8 -1.87 12.97 -13.37
C ASP A 8 -0.69 13.56 -12.67
N PHE A 9 0.50 13.13 -13.01
CA PHE A 9 1.65 13.58 -12.36
C PHE A 9 2.45 14.50 -13.17
N GLU A 10 1.96 14.87 -14.36
CA GLU A 10 2.76 15.57 -15.15
C GLU A 10 2.85 16.97 -14.82
N SER A 11 2.07 17.49 -14.00
CA SER A 11 2.16 18.85 -13.68
C SER A 11 3.19 19.02 -12.59
N PRO A 12 4.32 19.55 -12.90
CA PRO A 12 5.36 19.62 -11.93
C PRO A 12 5.20 20.70 -10.92
N THR A 13 4.30 21.60 -11.18
CA THR A 13 4.20 22.70 -10.31
C THR A 13 3.31 22.48 -9.16
N VAL A 14 2.56 21.40 -9.16
CA VAL A 14 1.65 21.27 -8.11
C VAL A 14 2.16 20.33 -7.10
N ASN A 15 1.55 20.31 -5.99
CA ASN A 15 1.91 19.46 -4.95
C ASN A 15 1.40 18.12 -5.18
N THR A 16 2.04 17.37 -6.04
CA THR A 16 1.65 16.01 -6.22
C THR A 16 2.35 15.21 -5.16
N TYR A 17 1.63 14.29 -4.57
CA TYR A 17 2.25 13.39 -3.62
C TYR A 17 3.20 12.47 -4.35
N SER A 18 4.27 12.10 -3.70
CA SER A 18 5.14 11.06 -4.22
C SER A 18 4.41 9.73 -4.16
N VAL A 19 4.92 8.76 -4.90
CA VAL A 19 4.34 7.41 -4.88
C VAL A 19 4.45 6.83 -3.48
N GLU A 20 5.53 7.11 -2.79
CA GLU A 20 5.71 6.63 -1.42
C GLU A 20 4.66 7.20 -0.48
N THR A 21 4.37 8.47 -0.61
CA THR A 21 3.34 9.10 0.21
C THR A 21 1.96 8.53 -0.12
N THR A 22 1.71 8.26 -1.38
CA THR A 22 0.45 7.65 -1.79
C THR A 22 0.27 6.28 -1.13
N VAL A 23 1.31 5.44 -1.15
CA VAL A 23 1.27 4.15 -0.48
C VAL A 23 1.00 4.33 1.01
N ALA A 24 1.69 5.28 1.63
CA ALA A 24 1.53 5.51 3.06
C ALA A 24 0.11 5.91 3.43
N GLU A 25 -0.50 6.78 2.63
CA GLU A 25 -1.86 7.22 2.91
C GLU A 25 -2.88 6.12 2.69
N LYS A 26 -2.69 5.30 1.67
CA LYS A 26 -3.57 4.17 1.42
C LYS A 26 -3.47 3.13 2.54
N LEU A 27 -2.26 2.84 2.98
CA LEU A 27 -2.08 1.90 4.07
C LEU A 27 -2.67 2.43 5.37
N ASP A 28 -2.49 3.74 5.63
CA ASP A 28 -3.08 4.36 6.81
C ASP A 28 -4.61 4.18 6.80
N ALA A 29 -5.24 4.40 5.67
CA ALA A 29 -6.69 4.24 5.55
C ALA A 29 -7.11 2.79 5.79
N ILE A 30 -6.38 1.84 5.24
CA ILE A 30 -6.69 0.43 5.42
C ILE A 30 -6.58 0.03 6.89
N LEU A 31 -5.50 0.45 7.55
CA LEU A 31 -5.29 0.10 8.95
C LEU A 31 -6.29 0.79 9.88
N SER A 32 -6.72 1.99 9.51
CA SER A 32 -7.69 2.73 10.32
C SER A 32 -9.08 2.16 10.23
N LEU A 33 -9.48 1.71 9.05
CA LEU A 33 -10.84 1.27 8.82
C LEU A 33 -11.04 -0.23 9.02
N MET A 34 -9.99 -0.99 8.88
CA MET A 34 -10.04 -2.45 9.07
C MET A 34 -11.16 -3.07 8.24
N GLU A 35 -11.91 -3.99 8.83
CA GLU A 35 -12.97 -4.69 8.11
C GLU A 35 -14.18 -3.82 7.82
N PHE A 36 -14.23 -2.64 8.40
CA PHE A 36 -15.35 -1.74 8.14
C PHE A 36 -15.15 -0.96 6.84
N SER A 37 -13.99 -1.10 6.22
CA SER A 37 -13.73 -0.39 4.98
C SER A 37 -14.47 -1.02 3.82
N SER A 38 -15.04 -0.18 2.98
CA SER A 38 -15.53 -0.61 1.68
C SER A 38 -14.63 -0.05 0.58
N ARG A 39 -13.48 0.48 0.95
CA ARG A 39 -12.58 1.16 0.02
C ARG A 39 -11.60 0.18 -0.60
N MET A 40 -12.13 -0.73 -1.39
CA MET A 40 -11.29 -1.73 -2.05
C MET A 40 -10.27 -1.10 -2.99
N LYS A 41 -10.52 0.13 -3.44
CA LYS A 41 -9.58 0.83 -4.29
C LYS A 41 -8.23 1.03 -3.62
N ASP A 42 -8.19 1.20 -2.31
CA ASP A 42 -6.93 1.36 -1.61
C ASP A 42 -6.06 0.11 -1.74
N TYR A 43 -6.69 -1.06 -1.66
CA TYR A 43 -5.96 -2.32 -1.88
C TYR A 43 -5.49 -2.43 -3.32
N TYR A 44 -6.37 -2.09 -4.24
CA TYR A 44 -6.04 -2.13 -5.66
C TYR A 44 -4.87 -1.21 -5.98
N ASP A 45 -4.89 0.00 -5.45
CA ASP A 45 -3.86 0.98 -5.74
C ASP A 45 -2.50 0.53 -5.21
N ILE A 46 -2.44 -0.01 -3.99
CA ILE A 46 -1.17 -0.50 -3.45
C ILE A 46 -0.66 -1.67 -4.28
N TYR A 47 -1.55 -2.58 -4.65
CA TYR A 47 -1.18 -3.74 -5.45
C TYR A 47 -0.59 -3.29 -6.80
N TYR A 48 -1.26 -2.36 -7.46
CA TYR A 48 -0.83 -1.83 -8.73
C TYR A 48 0.55 -1.16 -8.60
N ILE A 49 0.70 -0.34 -7.58
CA ILE A 49 1.93 0.40 -7.35
C ILE A 49 3.10 -0.55 -7.05
N ALA A 50 2.86 -1.58 -6.24
CA ALA A 50 3.89 -2.53 -5.89
C ALA A 50 4.40 -3.30 -7.11
N ASN A 51 3.52 -3.54 -8.07
CA ASN A 51 3.88 -4.28 -9.26
C ASN A 51 4.46 -3.41 -10.37
N LYS A 52 4.38 -2.10 -10.21
CA LYS A 52 4.79 -1.20 -11.27
C LYS A 52 6.01 -0.36 -10.94
N PHE A 53 6.21 -0.01 -9.68
CA PHE A 53 7.27 0.92 -9.31
C PHE A 53 8.31 0.28 -8.41
N ASP A 54 9.54 0.75 -8.54
CA ASP A 54 10.61 0.37 -7.63
C ASP A 54 10.64 1.39 -6.48
N PHE A 55 11.14 0.96 -5.33
CA PHE A 55 11.19 1.83 -4.15
C PHE A 55 12.52 1.72 -3.43
N ASP A 56 12.94 2.84 -2.87
CA ASP A 56 13.99 2.89 -1.89
C ASP A 56 13.31 2.69 -0.53
N GLY A 57 13.72 1.66 0.19
CA GLY A 57 13.08 1.33 1.47
C GLY A 57 13.20 2.45 2.50
N GLU A 58 14.29 3.20 2.46
CA GLU A 58 14.48 4.31 3.37
C GLU A 58 13.45 5.41 3.10
N VAL A 59 13.22 5.72 1.84
CA VAL A 59 12.26 6.75 1.45
C VAL A 59 10.84 6.30 1.79
N LEU A 60 10.53 5.02 1.55
CA LEU A 60 9.20 4.50 1.83
C LEU A 60 8.92 4.51 3.34
N THR A 61 9.88 4.09 4.16
CA THR A 61 9.65 4.09 5.61
C THR A 61 9.51 5.50 6.14
N GLU A 62 10.23 6.44 5.56
CA GLU A 62 10.12 7.84 5.97
C GLU A 62 8.71 8.36 5.65
N ALA A 63 8.18 8.01 4.48
CA ALA A 63 6.83 8.41 4.09
C ALA A 63 5.78 7.80 5.01
N LEU A 64 5.94 6.53 5.36
CA LEU A 64 5.02 5.86 6.29
C LEU A 64 5.03 6.56 7.65
N LYS A 65 6.21 6.80 8.18
CA LYS A 65 6.37 7.42 9.48
C LYS A 65 5.73 8.82 9.50
N LYS A 66 6.02 9.61 8.49
CA LYS A 66 5.53 10.96 8.40
C LYS A 66 4.00 11.00 8.30
N THR A 67 3.44 10.11 7.50
CA THR A 67 1.98 10.05 7.34
C THR A 67 1.31 9.66 8.65
N PHE A 68 1.83 8.65 9.33
CA PHE A 68 1.24 8.20 10.58
C PHE A 68 1.30 9.31 11.64
N VAL A 69 2.42 9.99 11.73
CA VAL A 69 2.57 11.10 12.67
C VAL A 69 1.60 12.23 12.34
N ASN A 70 1.51 12.59 11.06
CA ASN A 70 0.64 13.69 10.65
C ASN A 70 -0.83 13.39 10.93
N ARG A 71 -1.22 12.13 10.86
CA ARG A 71 -2.59 11.73 11.11
C ARG A 71 -2.81 11.30 12.56
N GLU A 72 -1.78 11.41 13.38
CA GLU A 72 -1.83 11.06 14.80
C GLU A 72 -2.25 9.61 15.01
N HIS A 73 -1.74 8.73 14.16
CA HIS A 73 -2.00 7.31 14.26
C HIS A 73 -0.77 6.57 14.73
N SER A 74 -1.00 5.57 15.58
CA SER A 74 0.07 4.71 16.07
C SER A 74 -0.38 3.29 15.87
N PHE A 75 0.04 2.71 14.78
CA PHE A 75 -0.39 1.35 14.46
C PHE A 75 0.57 0.32 15.03
N THR A 76 0.07 -0.90 15.22
CA THR A 76 0.85 -2.00 15.76
C THR A 76 1.01 -3.09 14.72
N LEU A 77 1.97 -3.99 14.97
CA LEU A 77 2.16 -5.14 14.10
C LEU A 77 0.93 -6.06 14.11
N GLU A 78 0.23 -6.10 15.22
CA GLU A 78 -1.00 -6.90 15.33
C GLU A 78 -2.07 -6.40 14.36
N GLN A 79 -2.19 -5.09 14.25
CA GLN A 79 -3.17 -4.53 13.32
C GLN A 79 -2.84 -4.88 11.88
N PHE A 80 -1.57 -4.85 11.53
CA PHE A 80 -1.14 -5.23 10.20
C PHE A 80 -1.45 -6.71 9.93
N LYS A 81 -1.16 -7.56 10.89
CA LYS A 81 -1.45 -8.99 10.77
C LYS A 81 -2.95 -9.24 10.61
N GLN A 82 -3.76 -8.48 11.33
CA GLN A 82 -5.20 -8.61 11.24
C GLN A 82 -5.68 -8.28 9.82
N VAL A 83 -5.17 -7.22 9.23
CA VAL A 83 -5.52 -6.87 7.85
C VAL A 83 -5.11 -8.01 6.91
N MET A 84 -3.93 -8.56 7.09
CA MET A 84 -3.48 -9.65 6.23
C MET A 84 -4.35 -10.90 6.37
N SER A 85 -4.93 -11.09 7.54
CA SER A 85 -5.82 -12.25 7.76
C SER A 85 -7.14 -12.11 7.00
N PHE A 86 -7.46 -10.90 6.52
CA PHE A 86 -8.69 -10.71 5.75
C PHE A 86 -8.66 -11.45 4.41
N ALA A 87 -7.51 -11.95 3.99
CA ALA A 87 -7.41 -12.70 2.75
C ALA A 87 -8.38 -13.88 2.73
N ASP A 88 -8.68 -14.45 3.90
CA ASP A 88 -9.59 -15.58 4.00
C ASP A 88 -10.99 -15.18 4.45
N ASP A 89 -11.25 -13.90 4.58
CA ASP A 89 -12.54 -13.42 5.06
C ASP A 89 -13.53 -13.35 3.91
N ALA A 90 -14.63 -14.08 4.03
CA ALA A 90 -15.61 -14.17 2.96
C ALA A 90 -16.25 -12.80 2.64
N SER A 91 -16.47 -12.00 3.67
CA SER A 91 -17.06 -10.67 3.48
C SER A 91 -16.15 -9.76 2.69
N MET A 92 -14.84 -9.77 3.01
CA MET A 92 -13.88 -8.94 2.30
C MET A 92 -13.69 -9.44 0.88
N GLN A 93 -13.69 -10.75 0.66
CA GLN A 93 -13.59 -11.31 -0.68
C GLN A 93 -14.78 -10.89 -1.53
N LYS A 94 -15.96 -10.84 -0.93
CA LYS A 94 -17.16 -10.43 -1.63
C LYS A 94 -17.07 -8.95 -2.02
N LYS A 95 -16.59 -8.10 -1.12
CA LYS A 95 -16.39 -6.69 -1.42
C LYS A 95 -15.41 -6.51 -2.58
N TRP A 96 -14.36 -7.32 -2.59
CA TRP A 96 -13.36 -7.25 -3.64
C TRP A 96 -13.97 -7.63 -5.00
N LYS A 97 -14.75 -8.70 -5.03
CA LYS A 97 -15.39 -9.13 -6.26
C LYS A 97 -16.34 -8.06 -6.81
N ALA A 98 -17.09 -7.41 -5.92
CA ALA A 98 -17.99 -6.36 -6.33
C ALA A 98 -17.22 -5.16 -6.89
N PHE A 99 -16.09 -4.81 -6.28
CA PHE A 99 -15.26 -3.72 -6.76
C PHE A 99 -14.70 -4.03 -8.15
N VAL A 100 -14.14 -5.23 -8.34
CA VAL A 100 -13.54 -5.63 -9.60
C VAL A 100 -14.58 -5.63 -10.70
N CYS A 101 -15.76 -6.12 -10.39
CA CYS A 101 -16.85 -6.15 -11.35
C CYS A 101 -17.27 -4.74 -11.75
N LYS A 102 -17.31 -3.83 -10.79
CA LYS A 102 -17.71 -2.45 -11.04
C LYS A 102 -16.73 -1.71 -11.94
N ILE A 103 -15.43 -1.92 -11.73
CA ILE A 103 -14.43 -1.23 -12.56
C ILE A 103 -14.17 -1.96 -13.87
N ASN A 104 -14.76 -3.14 -14.02
CA ASN A 104 -14.75 -3.89 -15.29
C ASN A 104 -13.33 -4.16 -15.82
N ILE A 105 -12.45 -4.62 -14.97
CA ILE A 105 -11.13 -5.05 -15.40
C ILE A 105 -10.85 -6.44 -14.84
N LYS A 106 -9.90 -7.10 -15.45
CA LYS A 106 -9.50 -8.40 -15.01
C LYS A 106 -8.47 -8.20 -13.91
N MET A 107 -8.69 -8.80 -12.77
CA MET A 107 -7.81 -8.62 -11.62
C MET A 107 -7.62 -9.95 -10.91
N ASP A 108 -6.49 -10.05 -10.21
CA ASP A 108 -6.24 -11.20 -9.35
C ASP A 108 -7.21 -11.18 -8.18
N ASP A 109 -7.36 -12.31 -7.52
CA ASP A 109 -8.30 -12.38 -6.42
C ASP A 109 -7.74 -11.64 -5.20
N TYR A 110 -8.59 -11.40 -4.23
CA TYR A 110 -8.25 -10.61 -3.06
C TYR A 110 -7.08 -11.24 -2.28
N SER A 111 -7.08 -12.55 -2.19
CA SER A 111 -6.02 -13.29 -1.49
C SER A 111 -4.65 -13.01 -2.11
N THR A 112 -4.56 -13.01 -3.43
CA THR A 112 -3.33 -12.72 -4.15
C THR A 112 -2.90 -11.27 -3.93
N VAL A 113 -3.86 -10.36 -3.95
CA VAL A 113 -3.58 -8.95 -3.73
C VAL A 113 -3.00 -8.74 -2.33
N LEU A 114 -3.60 -9.35 -1.31
CA LEU A 114 -3.10 -9.22 0.06
C LEU A 114 -1.74 -9.87 0.23
N LYS A 115 -1.50 -10.97 -0.46
CA LYS A 115 -0.20 -11.62 -0.38
C LYS A 115 0.89 -10.68 -0.91
N THR A 116 0.65 -10.03 -2.03
CA THR A 116 1.59 -9.06 -2.59
C THR A 116 1.78 -7.87 -1.65
N MET A 117 0.70 -7.36 -1.09
CA MET A 117 0.79 -6.28 -0.14
C MET A 117 1.63 -6.65 1.07
N ARG A 118 1.48 -7.88 1.56
CA ARG A 118 2.25 -8.33 2.70
C ARG A 118 3.74 -8.37 2.37
N ILE A 119 4.09 -8.95 1.23
CA ILE A 119 5.49 -9.03 0.81
C ILE A 119 6.08 -7.63 0.65
N PHE A 120 5.29 -6.71 0.12
CA PHE A 120 5.74 -5.36 -0.13
C PHE A 120 5.87 -4.53 1.15
N LEU A 121 4.92 -4.65 2.06
CA LEU A 121 4.83 -3.73 3.19
C LEU A 121 5.30 -4.28 4.53
N ASP A 122 5.44 -5.59 4.65
CA ASP A 122 5.78 -6.20 5.94
C ASP A 122 7.07 -5.64 6.53
N GLN A 123 8.13 -5.63 5.75
CA GLN A 123 9.43 -5.17 6.26
C GLN A 123 9.45 -3.66 6.51
N PRO A 124 8.98 -2.81 5.58
CA PRO A 124 8.97 -1.37 5.87
C PRO A 124 8.07 -1.01 7.04
N PHE A 125 6.90 -1.64 7.13
CA PHE A 125 5.98 -1.33 8.21
C PHE A 125 6.57 -1.76 9.56
N THR A 126 7.18 -2.94 9.61
CA THR A 126 7.84 -3.41 10.82
C THR A 126 8.96 -2.46 11.24
N ALA A 127 9.73 -1.98 10.28
CA ALA A 127 10.79 -1.03 10.58
C ALA A 127 10.24 0.25 11.20
N VAL A 128 9.12 0.74 10.70
CA VAL A 128 8.49 1.94 11.24
C VAL A 128 8.01 1.70 12.67
N VAL A 129 7.33 0.58 12.90
CA VAL A 129 6.80 0.27 14.23
C VAL A 129 7.92 0.08 15.25
N GLU A 130 9.00 -0.57 14.85
CA GLU A 130 10.12 -0.84 15.74
C GLU A 130 11.17 0.27 15.74
N ASN A 131 10.91 1.31 14.99
CA ASN A 131 11.81 2.47 14.88
C ASN A 131 13.21 2.05 14.44
N LYS A 132 13.26 1.24 13.40
CA LYS A 132 14.51 0.75 12.83
C LYS A 132 14.73 1.31 11.45
N THR A 133 15.98 1.28 11.02
CA THR A 133 16.33 1.68 9.66
C THR A 133 16.07 0.54 8.69
N PHE A 134 15.60 0.88 7.50
CA PHE A 134 15.37 -0.11 6.48
C PHE A 134 15.92 0.44 5.16
N THR A 135 16.93 -0.20 4.62
CA THR A 135 17.67 0.34 3.48
C THR A 135 17.62 -0.53 2.22
N GLU A 136 16.85 -1.59 2.24
CA GLU A 136 16.71 -2.41 1.04
C GLU A 136 15.86 -1.72 0.00
N CYS A 137 15.94 -2.19 -1.24
CA CYS A 137 15.19 -1.63 -2.35
C CYS A 137 14.18 -2.63 -2.86
N TRP A 138 13.02 -2.12 -3.27
CA TRP A 138 11.98 -2.94 -3.86
C TRP A 138 12.10 -2.87 -5.37
N PHE A 139 12.14 -4.01 -6.00
CA PHE A 139 12.17 -4.08 -7.46
C PHE A 139 10.87 -4.75 -7.91
N ALA A 140 10.04 -3.97 -8.57
CA ALA A 140 8.73 -4.47 -9.00
C ALA A 140 8.85 -5.71 -9.88
N ALA A 141 9.86 -5.78 -10.71
CA ALA A 141 10.06 -6.93 -11.60
C ALA A 141 10.34 -8.20 -10.81
N ASN A 142 10.97 -8.09 -9.64
CA ASN A 142 11.29 -9.24 -8.81
C ASN A 142 10.26 -9.52 -7.74
N GLY A 143 9.48 -8.52 -7.38
CA GLY A 143 8.47 -8.67 -6.35
C GLY A 143 9.04 -8.94 -4.97
N LYS A 144 10.18 -8.36 -4.67
CA LYS A 144 10.79 -8.54 -3.35
C LYS A 144 11.77 -7.44 -3.02
N TRP A 145 12.13 -7.35 -1.76
CA TRP A 145 13.14 -6.41 -1.28
C TRP A 145 14.52 -7.04 -1.40
N ILE A 146 15.45 -6.27 -1.86
CA ILE A 146 16.84 -6.73 -2.02
C ILE A 146 17.81 -5.73 -1.43
#